data_f29c492dfcd5e8b9583b9c02a6d3a6d2
#
_entry.id   f29c492dfcd5e8b9583b9c02a6d3a6d2
#
_cell.length_a   1.000
_cell.length_b   1.000
_cell.length_c   1.000
_cell.angle_alpha   90.00
_cell.angle_beta   90.00
_cell.angle_gamma   90.00
#
_symmetry.space_group_name_H-M   'P 1'
#
loop_
_entity.id
_entity.type
_entity.pdbx_description
1 polymer ?
#
loop_
_entity_poly.entity_id
_entity_poly.type
_entity_poly.pdbx_seq_one_letter_code
_entity_poly.pdbx_strand_id
1 'polypeptide(L)'
;MVTFYKPQKKEVEKKAIKVNCTDLDLQGRGVARDDKYVYFVEGLMPGDSANVLISNVKGKIATGKITKIIKTSDKRLKKDCALIGTCGGCSLQHIPSDMLIESKVKGIEKLFAKTLPNPLGDPAFVHQGKNTEYRRACRFAIRGDHGKLHLGFREEKSHNLVKIIDCLCLSERMNNAIEPLNKVINSMKQKSSLGHVEFLDSDGALGVLLRMTKTLSDEDAALLCEYVKSFNAVISVVEPYKDPMRISKVETTRERFIYGSKDDLFISSHGVKLKCKPSSFVQINKEMNEKMIDTVLSMLDVNDSSKIMDLFCGLGNFTMPIAATGAKVVGVDIVSKMIEDARENAKELGFEKASFEVADLEELFENQSWAKDNYDAVVLDPGRQGAKRAVLFLAKKKVPKIVMISCNPLAASRDSLELVKAGYKIKQWGVCDMFPRTSHVEMILEFSL
;
A
#
# COMPACT_ATOMS: atom_id res chain seq x y z
N MET A 1 33.33 30.64 17.86
CA MET A 1 32.83 30.43 16.46
C MET A 1 32.86 28.96 16.18
N VAL A 2 31.73 28.34 16.07
CA VAL A 2 31.63 26.90 15.71
C VAL A 2 31.51 26.83 14.19
N THR A 3 32.55 26.31 13.55
CA THR A 3 32.61 26.15 12.10
C THR A 3 31.81 24.89 11.72
N PHE A 4 30.63 25.03 11.13
CA PHE A 4 29.90 23.91 10.59
C PHE A 4 30.60 23.39 9.33
N TYR A 5 31.17 22.19 9.41
CA TYR A 5 31.70 21.46 8.28
C TYR A 5 30.59 21.08 7.33
N LYS A 6 30.41 21.80 6.21
CA LYS A 6 29.60 21.36 5.08
C LYS A 6 30.45 20.42 4.24
N PRO A 7 30.07 19.12 4.11
CA PRO A 7 30.78 18.23 3.20
C PRO A 7 30.68 18.80 1.79
N GLN A 8 31.83 19.10 1.17
CA GLN A 8 31.88 19.47 -0.24
C GLN A 8 31.27 18.32 -1.07
N LYS A 9 30.18 18.59 -1.79
CA LYS A 9 29.74 17.71 -2.86
C LYS A 9 30.87 17.67 -3.89
N LYS A 10 31.57 16.52 -3.99
CA LYS A 10 32.47 16.31 -5.12
C LYS A 10 31.64 16.46 -6.38
N GLU A 11 32.02 17.40 -7.25
CA GLU A 11 31.47 17.48 -8.60
C GLU A 11 31.77 16.15 -9.27
N VAL A 12 30.68 15.41 -9.57
CA VAL A 12 30.78 14.16 -10.31
C VAL A 12 31.03 14.55 -11.76
N GLU A 13 32.17 14.14 -12.31
CA GLU A 13 32.42 14.29 -13.75
C GLU A 13 31.22 13.78 -14.53
N LYS A 14 30.62 14.65 -15.35
CA LYS A 14 29.43 14.34 -16.17
C LYS A 14 29.79 13.43 -17.37
N LYS A 15 30.63 12.43 -17.15
CA LYS A 15 31.04 11.49 -18.20
C LYS A 15 30.13 10.28 -18.20
N ALA A 16 29.55 9.98 -19.35
CA ALA A 16 28.79 8.75 -19.50
C ALA A 16 29.76 7.55 -19.51
N ILE A 17 29.47 6.54 -18.73
CA ILE A 17 30.23 5.30 -18.68
C ILE A 17 29.39 4.15 -19.23
N LYS A 18 30.06 3.16 -19.83
CA LYS A 18 29.40 1.92 -20.25
C LYS A 18 29.32 0.97 -19.06
N VAL A 19 28.13 0.46 -18.77
CA VAL A 19 27.90 -0.56 -17.73
C VAL A 19 27.19 -1.78 -18.32
N ASN A 20 27.47 -2.96 -17.76
CA ASN A 20 26.78 -4.20 -18.06
C ASN A 20 25.99 -4.60 -16.80
N CYS A 21 24.68 -4.72 -16.93
CA CYS A 21 23.80 -5.09 -15.83
C CYS A 21 23.85 -6.60 -15.61
N THR A 22 24.15 -7.02 -14.39
CA THR A 22 24.30 -8.44 -14.03
C THR A 22 23.28 -8.92 -13.01
N ASP A 23 22.64 -8.00 -12.26
CA ASP A 23 21.73 -8.34 -11.16
C ASP A 23 20.65 -7.25 -11.01
N LEU A 24 19.66 -7.49 -10.15
CA LEU A 24 18.70 -6.51 -9.66
C LEU A 24 18.84 -6.34 -8.15
N ASP A 25 18.56 -5.14 -7.67
CA ASP A 25 18.42 -4.92 -6.24
C ASP A 25 16.95 -5.12 -5.77
N LEU A 26 16.74 -5.00 -4.45
CA LEU A 26 15.41 -5.10 -3.82
C LEU A 26 14.36 -4.13 -4.41
N GLN A 27 14.78 -3.01 -4.97
CA GLN A 27 13.90 -2.02 -5.58
C GLN A 27 13.70 -2.24 -7.10
N GLY A 28 14.28 -3.30 -7.68
CA GLY A 28 14.22 -3.60 -9.10
C GLY A 28 15.14 -2.70 -9.96
N ARG A 29 16.12 -2.01 -9.34
CA ARG A 29 17.14 -1.29 -10.08
C ARG A 29 18.19 -2.27 -10.59
N GLY A 30 18.63 -2.07 -11.84
CA GLY A 30 19.74 -2.84 -12.39
C GLY A 30 21.05 -2.59 -11.65
N VAL A 31 21.77 -3.65 -11.36
CA VAL A 31 23.05 -3.64 -10.68
C VAL A 31 24.16 -3.98 -11.65
N ALA A 32 25.15 -3.10 -11.76
CA ALA A 32 26.39 -3.35 -12.48
C ALA A 32 27.58 -3.11 -11.57
N ARG A 33 28.73 -3.71 -11.88
CA ARG A 33 29.95 -3.59 -11.06
C ARG A 33 31.17 -3.44 -11.97
N ASP A 34 32.10 -2.63 -11.49
CA ASP A 34 33.49 -2.64 -11.94
C ASP A 34 34.43 -2.70 -10.72
N ASP A 35 35.71 -2.58 -10.92
CA ASP A 35 36.73 -2.63 -9.85
C ASP A 35 36.56 -1.50 -8.81
N LYS A 36 35.93 -0.40 -9.18
CA LYS A 36 35.81 0.81 -8.37
C LYS A 36 34.47 1.00 -7.71
N TYR A 37 33.38 0.68 -8.43
CA TYR A 37 32.01 1.01 -8.01
C TYR A 37 31.00 -0.12 -8.23
N VAL A 38 29.95 -0.08 -7.40
CA VAL A 38 28.68 -0.78 -7.63
C VAL A 38 27.67 0.27 -8.10
N TYR A 39 27.12 0.07 -9.27
CA TYR A 39 26.17 0.97 -9.93
C TYR A 39 24.75 0.47 -9.73
N PHE A 40 23.86 1.37 -9.28
CA PHE A 40 22.42 1.14 -9.22
C PHE A 40 21.74 2.05 -10.23
N VAL A 41 21.14 1.47 -11.26
CA VAL A 41 20.60 2.19 -12.40
C VAL A 41 19.15 1.78 -12.66
N GLU A 42 18.24 2.75 -12.53
CA GLU A 42 16.83 2.52 -12.84
C GLU A 42 16.63 2.24 -14.33
N GLY A 43 15.71 1.30 -14.62
CA GLY A 43 15.37 0.94 -16.00
C GLY A 43 16.33 -0.05 -16.67
N LEU A 44 17.44 -0.47 -16.03
CA LEU A 44 18.26 -1.59 -16.48
C LEU A 44 17.78 -2.91 -15.85
N MET A 45 18.05 -4.00 -16.55
CA MET A 45 17.85 -5.37 -16.06
C MET A 45 19.00 -6.27 -16.50
N PRO A 46 19.19 -7.44 -15.87
CA PRO A 46 20.26 -8.39 -16.21
C PRO A 46 20.27 -8.73 -17.71
N GLY A 47 21.48 -8.65 -18.30
CA GLY A 47 21.70 -8.83 -19.73
C GLY A 47 21.70 -7.55 -20.56
N ASP A 48 21.25 -6.41 -20.00
CA ASP A 48 21.40 -5.12 -20.66
C ASP A 48 22.84 -4.59 -20.57
N SER A 49 23.25 -3.84 -21.62
CA SER A 49 24.41 -2.96 -21.57
C SER A 49 23.97 -1.54 -21.94
N ALA A 50 24.45 -0.55 -21.22
CA ALA A 50 24.04 0.84 -21.45
C ALA A 50 25.16 1.85 -21.17
N ASN A 51 25.04 3.02 -21.78
CA ASN A 51 25.76 4.22 -21.35
C ASN A 51 24.94 4.89 -20.25
N VAL A 52 25.59 5.17 -19.12
CA VAL A 52 24.97 5.72 -17.92
C VAL A 52 25.69 6.98 -17.50
N LEU A 53 24.97 8.09 -17.41
CA LEU A 53 25.47 9.33 -16.83
C LEU A 53 25.38 9.24 -15.32
N ILE A 54 26.53 9.27 -14.63
CA ILE A 54 26.57 9.18 -13.17
C ILE A 54 26.02 10.46 -12.55
N SER A 55 25.05 10.32 -11.65
CA SER A 55 24.37 11.43 -10.97
C SER A 55 24.83 11.62 -9.52
N ASN A 56 25.26 10.54 -8.86
CA ASN A 56 25.72 10.60 -7.48
C ASN A 56 26.69 9.46 -7.17
N VAL A 57 27.70 9.74 -6.32
CA VAL A 57 28.64 8.74 -5.80
C VAL A 57 28.76 8.90 -4.28
N LYS A 58 28.58 7.79 -3.55
CA LYS A 58 28.78 7.73 -2.10
C LYS A 58 29.58 6.48 -1.75
N GLY A 59 30.84 6.67 -1.35
CA GLY A 59 31.78 5.57 -1.13
C GLY A 59 31.99 4.74 -2.41
N LYS A 60 31.70 3.45 -2.35
CA LYS A 60 31.78 2.53 -3.49
C LYS A 60 30.44 2.39 -4.26
N ILE A 61 29.43 3.19 -3.92
CA ILE A 61 28.09 3.14 -4.55
C ILE A 61 27.95 4.32 -5.50
N ALA A 62 27.56 4.05 -6.73
CA ALA A 62 27.23 5.05 -7.73
C ALA A 62 25.79 4.86 -8.22
N THR A 63 25.08 5.96 -8.47
CA THR A 63 23.77 5.96 -9.13
C THR A 63 23.84 6.83 -10.38
N GLY A 64 23.06 6.48 -11.39
CA GLY A 64 23.08 7.19 -12.65
C GLY A 64 21.79 7.01 -13.45
N LYS A 65 21.73 7.74 -14.58
CA LYS A 65 20.61 7.69 -15.53
C LYS A 65 21.09 7.10 -16.86
N ILE A 66 20.29 6.24 -17.45
CA ILE A 66 20.53 5.70 -18.78
C ILE A 66 20.51 6.85 -19.79
N THR A 67 21.55 6.98 -20.60
CA THR A 67 21.59 7.88 -21.74
C THR A 67 21.33 7.14 -23.04
N LYS A 68 21.78 5.87 -23.14
CA LYS A 68 21.56 5.01 -24.31
C LYS A 68 21.70 3.54 -23.90
N ILE A 69 20.73 2.71 -24.27
CA ILE A 69 20.87 1.25 -24.19
C ILE A 69 21.67 0.81 -25.43
N ILE A 70 22.76 0.08 -25.19
CA ILE A 70 23.68 -0.43 -26.24
C ILE A 70 23.24 -1.84 -26.67
N LYS A 71 22.93 -2.67 -25.67
CA LYS A 71 22.42 -4.03 -25.86
C LYS A 71 21.23 -4.24 -24.94
N THR A 72 20.17 -4.80 -25.48
CA THR A 72 18.96 -5.17 -24.74
C THR A 72 19.02 -6.63 -24.35
N SER A 73 18.62 -6.95 -23.14
CA SER A 73 18.43 -8.33 -22.67
C SER A 73 17.35 -9.04 -23.48
N ASP A 74 17.57 -10.30 -23.84
CA ASP A 74 16.57 -11.12 -24.55
C ASP A 74 15.33 -11.40 -23.68
N LYS A 75 15.46 -11.27 -22.36
CA LYS A 75 14.37 -11.44 -21.39
C LYS A 75 13.57 -10.16 -21.15
N ARG A 76 14.00 -9.01 -21.69
CA ARG A 76 13.31 -7.73 -21.49
C ARG A 76 11.93 -7.76 -22.12
N LEU A 77 10.91 -7.49 -21.31
CA LEU A 77 9.53 -7.42 -21.78
C LEU A 77 9.31 -6.16 -22.66
N LYS A 78 8.44 -6.30 -23.64
CA LYS A 78 7.92 -5.15 -24.39
C LYS A 78 7.05 -4.30 -23.49
N LYS A 79 6.92 -3.03 -23.83
CA LYS A 79 6.06 -2.09 -23.12
C LYS A 79 4.60 -2.35 -23.50
N ASP A 80 3.79 -2.75 -22.53
CA ASP A 80 2.35 -2.98 -22.72
C ASP A 80 1.53 -1.70 -22.51
N CYS A 81 2.06 -0.73 -21.76
CA CYS A 81 1.41 0.54 -21.44
C CYS A 81 2.09 1.69 -22.18
N ALA A 82 1.31 2.50 -22.90
CA ALA A 82 1.82 3.67 -23.61
C ALA A 82 2.42 4.75 -22.69
N LEU A 83 2.06 4.75 -21.40
CA LEU A 83 2.48 5.74 -20.42
C LEU A 83 3.72 5.32 -19.60
N ILE A 84 4.34 4.17 -19.93
CA ILE A 84 5.54 3.71 -19.24
C ILE A 84 6.70 4.69 -19.42
N GLY A 85 7.40 5.01 -18.34
CA GLY A 85 8.48 6.00 -18.30
C GLY A 85 8.00 7.44 -18.14
N THR A 86 6.67 7.67 -18.14
CA THR A 86 6.06 8.96 -17.80
C THR A 86 5.23 8.82 -16.54
N CYS A 87 4.26 7.89 -16.51
CA CYS A 87 3.49 7.58 -15.31
C CYS A 87 4.35 6.89 -14.25
N GLY A 88 4.28 7.35 -12.98
CA GLY A 88 5.03 6.79 -11.86
C GLY A 88 4.47 5.47 -11.28
N GLY A 89 3.42 4.89 -11.88
CA GLY A 89 2.71 3.73 -11.31
C GLY A 89 3.49 2.42 -11.42
N CYS A 90 3.91 2.04 -12.63
CA CYS A 90 4.45 0.70 -12.93
C CYS A 90 5.84 0.80 -13.56
N SER A 91 6.83 1.25 -12.79
CA SER A 91 8.18 1.55 -13.30
C SER A 91 8.99 0.32 -13.75
N LEU A 92 8.56 -0.89 -13.37
CA LEU A 92 9.30 -2.14 -13.58
C LEU A 92 8.65 -3.08 -14.60
N GLN A 93 7.77 -2.59 -15.47
CA GLN A 93 7.08 -3.41 -16.50
C GLN A 93 8.04 -4.11 -17.48
N HIS A 94 9.27 -3.65 -17.61
CA HIS A 94 10.27 -4.21 -18.50
C HIS A 94 10.94 -5.47 -17.97
N ILE A 95 10.71 -5.83 -16.70
CA ILE A 95 11.28 -6.97 -16.01
C ILE A 95 10.22 -8.08 -15.91
N PRO A 96 10.53 -9.34 -16.28
CA PRO A 96 9.66 -10.48 -16.00
C PRO A 96 9.34 -10.61 -14.50
N SER A 97 8.09 -10.96 -14.18
CA SER A 97 7.60 -10.96 -12.79
C SER A 97 8.32 -11.98 -11.91
N ASP A 98 8.68 -13.15 -12.44
CA ASP A 98 9.48 -14.17 -11.78
C ASP A 98 10.88 -13.64 -11.41
N MET A 99 11.55 -13.00 -12.35
CA MET A 99 12.85 -12.37 -12.10
C MET A 99 12.76 -11.24 -11.06
N LEU A 100 11.69 -10.44 -11.13
CA LEU A 100 11.48 -9.34 -10.19
C LEU A 100 11.24 -9.84 -8.76
N ILE A 101 10.36 -10.83 -8.58
CA ILE A 101 10.07 -11.36 -7.24
C ILE A 101 11.28 -12.10 -6.66
N GLU A 102 12.01 -12.85 -7.47
CA GLU A 102 13.27 -13.50 -7.06
C GLU A 102 14.30 -12.47 -6.57
N SER A 103 14.42 -11.33 -7.26
CA SER A 103 15.33 -10.25 -6.84
C SER A 103 14.89 -9.61 -5.52
N LYS A 104 13.57 -9.46 -5.29
CA LYS A 104 13.00 -8.97 -4.04
C LYS A 104 13.30 -9.93 -2.88
N VAL A 105 13.06 -11.24 -3.07
CA VAL A 105 13.39 -12.29 -2.07
C VAL A 105 14.88 -12.23 -1.71
N LYS A 106 15.78 -12.31 -2.69
CA LYS A 106 17.24 -12.22 -2.47
C LYS A 106 17.65 -10.90 -1.78
N GLY A 107 16.97 -9.81 -2.12
CA GLY A 107 17.22 -8.51 -1.51
C GLY A 107 16.82 -8.48 -0.03
N ILE A 108 15.70 -9.10 0.33
CA ILE A 108 15.23 -9.26 1.72
C ILE A 108 16.21 -10.13 2.51
N GLU A 109 16.57 -11.29 1.98
CA GLU A 109 17.54 -12.20 2.62
C GLU A 109 18.87 -11.49 2.94
N LYS A 110 19.44 -10.78 1.95
CA LYS A 110 20.66 -9.99 2.13
C LYS A 110 20.50 -8.87 3.16
N LEU A 111 19.34 -8.25 3.25
CA LEU A 111 19.05 -7.19 4.22
C LEU A 111 18.98 -7.77 5.63
N PHE A 112 18.23 -8.84 5.81
CA PHE A 112 18.05 -9.49 7.12
C PHE A 112 19.35 -10.14 7.62
N ALA A 113 20.14 -10.74 6.74
CA ALA A 113 21.47 -11.28 7.10
C ALA A 113 22.45 -10.21 7.62
N LYS A 114 22.24 -8.93 7.29
CA LYS A 114 23.04 -7.82 7.87
C LYS A 114 22.50 -7.33 9.21
N THR A 115 21.25 -7.62 9.51
CA THR A 115 20.55 -7.08 10.69
C THR A 115 20.41 -8.12 11.78
N LEU A 116 20.06 -9.36 11.41
CA LEU A 116 19.81 -10.44 12.36
C LEU A 116 21.07 -11.29 12.60
N PRO A 117 21.19 -11.90 13.78
CA PRO A 117 22.30 -12.82 14.09
C PRO A 117 22.28 -14.11 13.24
N ASN A 118 21.09 -14.53 12.80
CA ASN A 118 20.91 -15.72 11.97
C ASN A 118 20.19 -15.34 10.66
N PRO A 119 20.50 -15.97 9.52
CA PRO A 119 19.80 -15.75 8.26
C PRO A 119 18.34 -16.21 8.36
N LEU A 120 17.46 -15.67 7.50
CA LEU A 120 16.05 -16.04 7.44
C LEU A 120 15.80 -17.49 6.98
N GLY A 121 16.73 -18.07 6.21
CA GLY A 121 16.46 -19.30 5.44
C GLY A 121 15.62 -19.01 4.19
N ASP A 122 15.26 -20.06 3.46
CA ASP A 122 14.41 -19.93 2.27
C ASP A 122 12.99 -19.49 2.66
N PRO A 123 12.30 -18.71 1.80
CA PRO A 123 10.92 -18.32 2.06
C PRO A 123 10.01 -19.57 1.99
N ALA A 124 9.10 -19.70 2.95
CA ALA A 124 8.11 -20.77 2.98
C ALA A 124 7.07 -20.65 1.87
N PHE A 125 6.84 -19.43 1.38
CA PHE A 125 5.91 -19.14 0.29
C PHE A 125 6.33 -17.88 -0.47
N VAL A 126 5.94 -17.83 -1.75
CA VAL A 126 6.06 -16.68 -2.64
C VAL A 126 4.74 -16.56 -3.39
N HIS A 127 3.87 -15.66 -2.93
CA HIS A 127 2.57 -15.45 -3.55
C HIS A 127 2.66 -14.43 -4.68
N GLN A 128 2.28 -14.86 -5.86
CA GLN A 128 2.15 -14.03 -7.05
C GLN A 128 0.74 -14.19 -7.63
N GLY A 129 0.27 -13.19 -8.35
CA GLY A 129 -1.02 -13.16 -9.01
C GLY A 129 -0.96 -12.48 -10.36
N LYS A 130 -2.10 -11.96 -10.82
CA LYS A 130 -2.19 -11.25 -12.08
C LYS A 130 -1.34 -9.98 -12.07
N ASN A 131 -0.72 -9.69 -13.21
CA ASN A 131 0.07 -8.47 -13.40
C ASN A 131 -0.76 -7.27 -13.90
N THR A 132 -2.01 -7.52 -14.30
CA THR A 132 -2.97 -6.54 -14.81
C THR A 132 -4.31 -6.75 -14.11
N GLU A 133 -5.17 -5.74 -14.14
CA GLU A 133 -6.55 -5.79 -13.59
C GLU A 133 -6.65 -6.23 -12.12
N TYR A 134 -5.56 -6.10 -11.37
CA TYR A 134 -5.51 -6.52 -9.98
C TYR A 134 -5.96 -5.44 -9.00
N ARG A 135 -5.92 -4.19 -9.45
CA ARG A 135 -6.07 -3.03 -8.58
C ARG A 135 -7.52 -2.60 -8.47
N ARG A 136 -8.09 -2.74 -7.27
CA ARG A 136 -9.46 -2.39 -6.95
C ARG A 136 -9.65 -0.99 -6.36
N ALA A 137 -8.59 -0.25 -6.05
CA ALA A 137 -8.71 1.11 -5.55
C ALA A 137 -7.65 2.02 -6.14
N CYS A 138 -8.03 3.26 -6.50
CA CYS A 138 -7.08 4.26 -6.96
C CYS A 138 -7.55 5.68 -6.61
N ARG A 139 -6.60 6.60 -6.57
CA ARG A 139 -6.85 8.05 -6.44
C ARG A 139 -6.30 8.76 -7.65
N PHE A 140 -7.19 9.43 -8.37
CA PHE A 140 -6.82 10.33 -9.45
C PHE A 140 -6.60 11.72 -8.89
N ALA A 141 -5.51 12.34 -9.28
CA ALA A 141 -5.33 13.78 -9.14
C ALA A 141 -5.99 14.49 -10.33
N ILE A 142 -6.35 15.75 -10.11
CA ILE A 142 -7.04 16.57 -11.11
C ILE A 142 -6.07 17.59 -11.68
N ARG A 143 -6.03 17.70 -13.01
CA ARG A 143 -5.29 18.74 -13.71
C ARG A 143 -6.21 19.52 -14.63
N GLY A 144 -6.14 20.86 -14.55
CA GLY A 144 -6.75 21.74 -15.53
C GLY A 144 -5.81 22.01 -16.70
N ASP A 145 -6.31 21.88 -17.93
CA ASP A 145 -5.63 22.26 -19.15
C ASP A 145 -6.63 22.91 -20.11
N HIS A 146 -6.34 24.14 -20.56
CA HIS A 146 -7.22 24.93 -21.44
C HIS A 146 -8.70 24.94 -21.00
N GLY A 147 -8.96 25.10 -19.68
CA GLY A 147 -10.30 25.14 -19.10
C GLY A 147 -11.02 23.79 -18.95
N LYS A 148 -10.38 22.70 -19.32
CA LYS A 148 -10.84 21.33 -19.11
C LYS A 148 -10.08 20.65 -17.97
N LEU A 149 -10.78 19.85 -17.18
CA LEU A 149 -10.17 19.02 -16.16
C LEU A 149 -9.90 17.61 -16.73
N HIS A 150 -8.81 17.03 -16.27
CA HIS A 150 -8.44 15.65 -16.60
C HIS A 150 -8.12 14.86 -15.34
N LEU A 151 -8.62 13.63 -15.29
CA LEU A 151 -8.21 12.63 -14.31
C LEU A 151 -6.81 12.12 -14.68
N GLY A 152 -5.91 12.05 -13.71
CA GLY A 152 -4.53 11.68 -13.99
C GLY A 152 -3.81 11.05 -12.81
N PHE A 153 -2.70 10.38 -13.12
CA PHE A 153 -1.72 9.94 -12.13
C PHE A 153 -0.48 10.86 -12.17
N ARG A 154 0.29 10.86 -11.10
CA ARG A 154 1.54 11.63 -11.07
C ARG A 154 2.59 11.03 -11.97
N GLU A 155 3.33 11.88 -12.66
CA GLU A 155 4.56 11.48 -13.34
C GLU A 155 5.58 10.96 -12.32
N GLU A 156 6.47 10.11 -12.80
CA GLU A 156 7.56 9.59 -11.99
C GLU A 156 8.47 10.73 -11.51
N LYS A 157 8.67 10.81 -10.19
CA LYS A 157 9.52 11.82 -9.52
C LYS A 157 9.17 13.28 -9.83
N SER A 158 7.90 13.54 -10.19
CA SER A 158 7.40 14.86 -10.54
C SER A 158 6.07 15.16 -9.86
N HIS A 159 5.71 16.44 -9.81
CA HIS A 159 4.37 16.89 -9.43
C HIS A 159 3.42 17.01 -10.63
N ASN A 160 3.92 16.83 -11.84
CA ASN A 160 3.11 16.83 -13.04
C ASN A 160 2.14 15.64 -13.06
N LEU A 161 1.10 15.75 -13.86
CA LEU A 161 0.10 14.70 -14.03
C LEU A 161 0.10 14.18 -15.45
N VAL A 162 -0.02 12.88 -15.56
CA VAL A 162 -0.27 12.16 -16.82
C VAL A 162 -1.76 11.89 -16.91
N LYS A 163 -2.38 12.37 -17.98
CA LYS A 163 -3.80 12.08 -18.26
C LYS A 163 -3.99 10.57 -18.40
N ILE A 164 -4.99 10.03 -17.69
CA ILE A 164 -5.38 8.63 -17.76
C ILE A 164 -6.72 8.51 -18.51
N ILE A 165 -6.74 7.68 -19.53
CA ILE A 165 -7.94 7.25 -20.24
C ILE A 165 -8.28 5.82 -19.81
N ASP A 166 -7.23 4.99 -19.76
CA ASP A 166 -7.26 3.61 -19.27
C ASP A 166 -5.97 3.28 -18.52
N CYS A 167 -5.99 2.23 -17.72
CA CYS A 167 -4.83 1.75 -16.99
C CYS A 167 -4.87 0.23 -16.87
N LEU A 168 -3.84 -0.47 -17.34
CA LEU A 168 -3.74 -1.93 -17.30
C LEU A 168 -3.87 -2.54 -15.89
N CYS A 169 -3.57 -1.75 -14.85
CA CYS A 169 -3.66 -2.25 -13.47
C CYS A 169 -5.07 -2.17 -12.90
N LEU A 170 -5.92 -1.25 -13.38
CA LEU A 170 -7.27 -1.06 -12.88
C LEU A 170 -8.21 -2.13 -13.45
N SER A 171 -9.25 -2.47 -12.69
CA SER A 171 -10.31 -3.35 -13.18
C SER A 171 -11.02 -2.75 -14.39
N GLU A 172 -11.64 -3.59 -15.21
CA GLU A 172 -12.42 -3.17 -16.36
C GLU A 172 -13.52 -2.18 -15.96
N ARG A 173 -14.24 -2.43 -14.85
CA ARG A 173 -15.30 -1.55 -14.35
C ARG A 173 -14.77 -0.16 -14.02
N MET A 174 -13.59 -0.06 -13.41
CA MET A 174 -12.96 1.23 -13.13
C MET A 174 -12.53 1.94 -14.43
N ASN A 175 -11.92 1.23 -15.37
CA ASN A 175 -11.52 1.80 -16.65
C ASN A 175 -12.71 2.36 -17.44
N ASN A 176 -13.82 1.60 -17.50
CA ASN A 176 -15.04 2.02 -18.19
C ASN A 176 -15.69 3.27 -17.58
N ALA A 177 -15.45 3.55 -16.29
CA ALA A 177 -15.98 4.70 -15.59
C ALA A 177 -15.15 6.00 -15.76
N ILE A 178 -13.87 5.93 -16.16
CA ILE A 178 -12.96 7.09 -16.19
C ILE A 178 -13.46 8.18 -17.16
N GLU A 179 -13.68 7.83 -18.43
CA GLU A 179 -14.03 8.83 -19.44
C GLU A 179 -15.44 9.42 -19.24
N PRO A 180 -16.49 8.63 -18.96
CA PRO A 180 -17.80 9.18 -18.64
C PRO A 180 -17.77 10.12 -17.42
N LEU A 181 -17.11 9.73 -16.33
CA LEU A 181 -16.98 10.61 -15.17
C LEU A 181 -16.22 11.89 -15.50
N ASN A 182 -15.18 11.81 -16.29
CA ASN A 182 -14.42 12.99 -16.71
C ASN A 182 -15.27 13.98 -17.54
N LYS A 183 -16.22 13.49 -18.36
CA LYS A 183 -17.19 14.31 -19.06
C LYS A 183 -18.11 15.05 -18.10
N VAL A 184 -18.68 14.34 -17.13
CA VAL A 184 -19.58 14.92 -16.12
C VAL A 184 -18.86 15.96 -15.28
N ILE A 185 -17.67 15.68 -14.76
CA ILE A 185 -16.86 16.63 -14.00
C ILE A 185 -16.63 17.93 -14.79
N ASN A 186 -16.41 17.84 -16.10
CA ASN A 186 -16.22 19.04 -16.92
C ASN A 186 -17.49 19.85 -17.14
N SER A 187 -18.67 19.25 -16.94
CA SER A 187 -19.97 19.94 -17.00
C SER A 187 -20.36 20.60 -15.67
N MET A 188 -19.70 20.24 -14.56
CA MET A 188 -19.97 20.82 -13.24
C MET A 188 -19.62 22.31 -13.21
N LYS A 189 -20.47 23.11 -12.56
CA LYS A 189 -20.20 24.54 -12.29
C LYS A 189 -19.05 24.72 -11.29
N GLN A 190 -18.99 23.86 -10.28
CA GLN A 190 -17.98 23.90 -9.21
C GLN A 190 -16.73 23.04 -9.51
N LYS A 191 -16.48 22.68 -10.77
CA LYS A 191 -15.35 21.80 -11.14
C LYS A 191 -14.00 22.29 -10.62
N SER A 192 -13.80 23.61 -10.49
CA SER A 192 -12.56 24.19 -9.92
C SER A 192 -12.33 23.89 -8.44
N SER A 193 -13.38 23.44 -7.74
CA SER A 193 -13.30 23.05 -6.31
C SER A 193 -12.98 21.57 -6.13
N LEU A 194 -12.86 20.80 -7.21
CA LEU A 194 -12.53 19.37 -7.17
C LEU A 194 -11.01 19.18 -7.03
N GLY A 195 -10.58 18.55 -5.94
CA GLY A 195 -9.16 18.25 -5.67
C GLY A 195 -8.72 16.87 -6.16
N HIS A 196 -9.50 15.83 -5.83
CA HIS A 196 -9.20 14.44 -6.19
C HIS A 196 -10.49 13.67 -6.47
N VAL A 197 -10.35 12.59 -7.23
CA VAL A 197 -11.36 11.54 -7.38
C VAL A 197 -10.76 10.22 -6.97
N GLU A 198 -11.49 9.44 -6.19
CA GLU A 198 -11.09 8.09 -5.79
C GLU A 198 -12.10 7.08 -6.29
N PHE A 199 -11.59 5.95 -6.77
CA PHE A 199 -12.41 4.79 -7.12
C PHE A 199 -12.12 3.64 -6.18
N LEU A 200 -13.18 2.94 -5.80
CA LEU A 200 -13.16 1.67 -5.09
C LEU A 200 -14.01 0.65 -5.84
N ASP A 201 -13.39 -0.31 -6.49
CA ASP A 201 -14.05 -1.45 -7.10
C ASP A 201 -14.40 -2.48 -6.02
N SER A 202 -15.56 -2.29 -5.39
CA SER A 202 -16.07 -3.19 -4.37
C SER A 202 -16.67 -4.46 -5.01
N ASP A 203 -16.95 -5.47 -4.20
CA ASP A 203 -17.62 -6.69 -4.67
C ASP A 203 -19.14 -6.47 -4.90
N GLY A 204 -19.65 -5.29 -4.51
CA GLY A 204 -20.95 -4.75 -4.87
C GLY A 204 -20.87 -3.73 -5.99
N ALA A 205 -21.16 -2.47 -5.68
CA ALA A 205 -21.10 -1.35 -6.62
C ALA A 205 -19.68 -0.78 -6.76
N LEU A 206 -19.48 0.06 -7.79
CA LEU A 206 -18.28 0.90 -7.89
C LEU A 206 -18.43 2.12 -6.96
N GLY A 207 -17.56 2.24 -5.96
CA GLY A 207 -17.48 3.44 -5.13
C GLY A 207 -16.73 4.56 -5.86
N VAL A 208 -17.33 5.74 -5.91
CA VAL A 208 -16.74 6.96 -6.46
C VAL A 208 -16.75 8.04 -5.39
N LEU A 209 -15.58 8.54 -5.00
CA LEU A 209 -15.43 9.61 -4.03
C LEU A 209 -14.88 10.86 -4.70
N LEU A 210 -15.56 11.99 -4.52
CA LEU A 210 -15.05 13.29 -4.91
C LEU A 210 -14.56 14.05 -3.67
N ARG A 211 -13.32 14.55 -3.71
CA ARG A 211 -12.81 15.44 -2.65
C ARG A 211 -12.92 16.87 -3.09
N MET A 212 -13.81 17.61 -2.45
CA MET A 212 -14.17 18.99 -2.77
C MET A 212 -13.54 19.97 -1.76
N THR A 213 -13.12 21.11 -2.22
CA THR A 213 -12.66 22.25 -1.38
C THR A 213 -13.79 23.19 -0.99
N LYS A 214 -15.01 22.97 -1.52
CA LYS A 214 -16.25 23.66 -1.19
C LYS A 214 -17.39 22.66 -1.09
N THR A 215 -18.46 23.02 -0.39
CA THR A 215 -19.68 22.21 -0.35
C THR A 215 -20.24 22.06 -1.76
N LEU A 216 -20.57 20.81 -2.14
CA LEU A 216 -21.14 20.48 -3.45
C LEU A 216 -22.56 21.04 -3.56
N SER A 217 -22.84 21.76 -4.66
CA SER A 217 -24.17 22.29 -4.96
C SER A 217 -25.14 21.20 -5.37
N ASP A 218 -26.43 21.43 -5.16
CA ASP A 218 -27.49 20.48 -5.55
C ASP A 218 -27.54 20.26 -7.07
N GLU A 219 -27.20 21.30 -7.85
CA GLU A 219 -27.13 21.20 -9.31
C GLU A 219 -26.02 20.26 -9.78
N ASP A 220 -24.82 20.41 -9.23
CA ASP A 220 -23.69 19.52 -9.55
C ASP A 220 -23.92 18.10 -8.98
N ALA A 221 -24.60 17.97 -7.84
CA ALA A 221 -25.02 16.70 -7.29
C ALA A 221 -26.00 15.97 -8.23
N ALA A 222 -26.98 16.68 -8.81
CA ALA A 222 -27.91 16.13 -9.78
C ALA A 222 -27.20 15.62 -11.04
N LEU A 223 -26.22 16.35 -11.58
CA LEU A 223 -25.38 15.87 -12.71
C LEU A 223 -24.65 14.57 -12.39
N LEU A 224 -24.09 14.45 -11.18
CA LEU A 224 -23.43 13.23 -10.74
C LEU A 224 -24.40 12.07 -10.59
N CYS A 225 -25.64 12.32 -10.11
CA CYS A 225 -26.67 11.30 -10.03
C CYS A 225 -27.08 10.77 -11.41
N GLU A 226 -27.21 11.63 -12.41
CA GLU A 226 -27.48 11.20 -13.79
C GLU A 226 -26.37 10.31 -14.36
N TYR A 227 -25.12 10.63 -14.06
CA TYR A 227 -23.99 9.80 -14.46
C TYR A 227 -24.10 8.37 -13.92
N VAL A 228 -24.40 8.21 -12.62
CA VAL A 228 -24.46 6.87 -11.99
C VAL A 228 -25.60 6.03 -12.45
N LYS A 229 -26.68 6.57 -13.01
CA LYS A 229 -27.78 5.78 -13.59
C LYS A 229 -27.31 4.83 -14.70
N SER A 230 -26.20 5.16 -15.38
CA SER A 230 -25.59 4.32 -16.42
C SER A 230 -24.58 3.29 -15.88
N PHE A 231 -24.28 3.33 -14.59
CA PHE A 231 -23.30 2.44 -13.93
C PHE A 231 -23.87 1.91 -12.62
N ASN A 232 -23.51 0.70 -12.24
CA ASN A 232 -23.73 0.21 -10.88
C ASN A 232 -22.68 0.85 -9.94
N ALA A 233 -22.92 2.10 -9.54
CA ALA A 233 -21.96 2.88 -8.74
C ALA A 233 -22.66 3.60 -7.58
N VAL A 234 -21.87 3.91 -6.56
CA VAL A 234 -22.20 4.73 -5.40
C VAL A 234 -21.31 5.96 -5.42
N ILE A 235 -21.88 7.14 -5.29
CA ILE A 235 -21.11 8.39 -5.21
C ILE A 235 -21.21 8.98 -3.82
N SER A 236 -20.05 9.30 -3.25
CA SER A 236 -19.92 10.15 -2.07
C SER A 236 -19.02 11.35 -2.33
N VAL A 237 -19.15 12.36 -1.49
CA VAL A 237 -18.32 13.55 -1.51
C VAL A 237 -17.73 13.81 -0.12
N VAL A 238 -16.43 14.07 -0.08
CA VAL A 238 -15.78 14.64 1.10
C VAL A 238 -15.69 16.16 0.88
N GLU A 239 -16.36 16.90 1.72
CA GLU A 239 -16.54 18.35 1.60
C GLU A 239 -16.32 19.06 2.94
N PRO A 240 -15.98 20.36 2.97
CA PRO A 240 -15.92 21.14 4.19
C PRO A 240 -17.26 21.13 4.93
N TYR A 241 -17.19 20.98 6.24
CA TYR A 241 -18.35 20.94 7.12
C TYR A 241 -18.10 21.74 8.38
N LYS A 242 -19.04 22.63 8.70
CA LYS A 242 -19.09 23.34 9.96
C LYS A 242 -20.09 22.66 10.86
N ASP A 243 -19.61 22.00 11.89
CA ASP A 243 -20.48 21.37 12.88
C ASP A 243 -21.21 22.48 13.67
N PRO A 244 -22.54 22.57 13.56
CA PRO A 244 -23.30 23.60 14.27
C PRO A 244 -23.23 23.48 15.81
N MET A 245 -22.86 22.28 16.31
CA MET A 245 -22.74 22.01 17.74
C MET A 245 -21.33 22.29 18.31
N ARG A 246 -20.33 22.52 17.45
CA ARG A 246 -18.97 22.82 17.89
C ARG A 246 -18.71 24.31 17.98
N ILE A 247 -18.29 24.76 19.15
CA ILE A 247 -17.87 26.17 19.43
C ILE A 247 -16.57 26.51 18.69
N SER A 248 -15.77 25.51 18.28
CA SER A 248 -14.50 25.73 17.57
C SER A 248 -14.74 26.12 16.11
N LYS A 249 -14.07 27.20 15.67
CA LYS A 249 -14.09 27.66 14.27
C LYS A 249 -13.29 26.78 13.29
N VAL A 250 -12.86 25.59 13.72
CA VAL A 250 -12.07 24.69 12.89
C VAL A 250 -13.01 24.01 11.88
N GLU A 251 -12.78 24.28 10.61
CA GLU A 251 -13.47 23.54 9.52
C GLU A 251 -13.05 22.08 9.59
N THR A 252 -14.04 21.21 9.72
CA THR A 252 -13.88 19.76 9.59
C THR A 252 -14.35 19.33 8.21
N THR A 253 -14.05 18.11 7.81
CA THR A 253 -14.62 17.52 6.59
C THR A 253 -15.60 16.43 6.96
N ARG A 254 -16.67 16.28 6.15
CA ARG A 254 -17.57 15.12 6.25
C ARG A 254 -17.65 14.42 4.92
N GLU A 255 -17.86 13.10 4.97
CA GLU A 255 -18.28 12.34 3.81
C GLU A 255 -19.82 12.27 3.78
N ARG A 256 -20.40 12.59 2.61
CA ARG A 256 -21.83 12.53 2.36
C ARG A 256 -22.09 11.74 1.08
N PHE A 257 -23.01 10.78 1.16
CA PHE A 257 -23.48 10.06 -0.01
C PHE A 257 -24.38 10.98 -0.86
N ILE A 258 -24.09 10.99 -2.15
CA ILE A 258 -24.87 11.73 -3.16
C ILE A 258 -25.83 10.75 -3.84
N TYR A 259 -25.38 9.52 -4.09
CA TYR A 259 -26.17 8.46 -4.69
C TYR A 259 -25.76 7.09 -4.12
N GLY A 260 -26.76 6.24 -3.85
CA GLY A 260 -26.53 4.96 -3.19
C GLY A 260 -26.17 5.11 -1.72
N SER A 261 -25.73 4.03 -1.12
CA SER A 261 -25.38 3.94 0.31
C SER A 261 -24.17 3.06 0.55
N LYS A 262 -23.68 3.03 1.80
CA LYS A 262 -22.63 2.09 2.20
C LYS A 262 -23.08 0.62 2.09
N ASP A 263 -24.38 0.34 2.10
CA ASP A 263 -24.90 -1.03 1.99
C ASP A 263 -24.67 -1.64 0.61
N ASP A 264 -24.48 -0.80 -0.40
CA ASP A 264 -24.18 -1.20 -1.77
C ASP A 264 -22.67 -1.51 -1.98
N LEU A 265 -21.81 -1.15 -1.01
CA LEU A 265 -20.36 -1.29 -1.08
C LEU A 265 -19.88 -2.28 -0.02
N PHE A 266 -19.22 -3.34 -0.48
CA PHE A 266 -18.62 -4.31 0.43
C PHE A 266 -17.39 -4.98 -0.18
N ILE A 267 -16.52 -5.44 0.69
CA ILE A 267 -15.37 -6.27 0.36
C ILE A 267 -15.65 -7.67 0.89
N SER A 268 -15.71 -8.65 0.00
CA SER A 268 -15.76 -10.05 0.41
C SER A 268 -14.37 -10.58 0.58
N SER A 269 -14.07 -11.17 1.73
CA SER A 269 -12.79 -11.76 2.02
C SER A 269 -12.99 -12.93 2.96
N HIS A 270 -12.44 -14.10 2.60
CA HIS A 270 -12.47 -15.30 3.40
C HIS A 270 -13.88 -15.66 3.95
N GLY A 271 -14.89 -15.56 3.08
CA GLY A 271 -16.30 -15.81 3.42
C GLY A 271 -16.99 -14.69 4.21
N VAL A 272 -16.31 -13.62 4.56
CA VAL A 272 -16.84 -12.48 5.31
C VAL A 272 -17.11 -11.31 4.36
N LYS A 273 -18.26 -10.63 4.52
CA LYS A 273 -18.60 -9.40 3.81
C LYS A 273 -18.42 -8.20 4.72
N LEU A 274 -17.47 -7.32 4.40
CA LEU A 274 -17.24 -6.08 5.11
C LEU A 274 -17.82 -4.90 4.35
N LYS A 275 -18.88 -4.29 4.87
CA LYS A 275 -19.40 -3.03 4.33
C LYS A 275 -18.34 -1.95 4.45
N CYS A 276 -18.22 -1.13 3.43
CA CYS A 276 -17.21 -0.07 3.38
C CYS A 276 -17.79 1.20 2.74
N LYS A 277 -17.03 2.29 2.81
CA LYS A 277 -17.34 3.55 2.13
C LYS A 277 -16.34 3.75 0.99
N PRO A 278 -16.64 4.59 0.00
CA PRO A 278 -15.66 4.93 -1.03
C PRO A 278 -14.34 5.47 -0.46
N SER A 279 -14.37 6.10 0.75
CA SER A 279 -13.17 6.60 1.45
C SER A 279 -12.44 5.55 2.29
N SER A 280 -12.98 4.35 2.45
CA SER A 280 -12.36 3.31 3.29
C SER A 280 -11.06 2.82 2.68
N PHE A 281 -10.05 2.62 3.54
CA PHE A 281 -8.84 1.93 3.13
C PHE A 281 -9.14 0.43 2.98
N VAL A 282 -8.78 -0.12 1.83
CA VAL A 282 -8.86 -1.56 1.54
C VAL A 282 -7.59 -2.02 0.85
N GLN A 283 -7.22 -3.28 1.02
CA GLN A 283 -6.11 -3.88 0.28
C GLN A 283 -6.45 -3.88 -1.22
N ILE A 284 -5.54 -3.29 -2.02
CA ILE A 284 -5.83 -2.96 -3.42
C ILE A 284 -5.86 -4.16 -4.37
N ASN A 285 -5.26 -5.28 -3.99
CA ASN A 285 -5.18 -6.50 -4.77
C ASN A 285 -5.96 -7.61 -4.04
N LYS A 286 -7.18 -7.90 -4.52
CA LYS A 286 -8.08 -8.85 -3.89
C LYS A 286 -7.46 -10.24 -3.78
N GLU A 287 -6.89 -10.76 -4.88
CA GLU A 287 -6.29 -12.11 -4.92
C GLU A 287 -5.14 -12.24 -3.90
N MET A 288 -4.27 -11.24 -3.83
CA MET A 288 -3.17 -11.27 -2.88
C MET A 288 -3.64 -11.09 -1.45
N ASN A 289 -4.69 -10.30 -1.20
CA ASN A 289 -5.28 -10.14 0.12
C ASN A 289 -5.85 -11.46 0.65
N GLU A 290 -6.57 -12.23 -0.18
CA GLU A 290 -7.06 -13.57 0.18
C GLU A 290 -5.90 -14.48 0.58
N LYS A 291 -4.87 -14.57 -0.25
CA LYS A 291 -3.66 -15.38 0.05
C LYS A 291 -2.94 -14.91 1.33
N MET A 292 -2.91 -13.60 1.59
CA MET A 292 -2.35 -13.06 2.83
C MET A 292 -3.17 -13.50 4.05
N ILE A 293 -4.49 -13.41 3.98
CA ILE A 293 -5.38 -13.82 5.07
C ILE A 293 -5.25 -15.32 5.33
N ASP A 294 -5.29 -16.15 4.28
CA ASP A 294 -5.08 -17.60 4.41
C ASP A 294 -3.75 -17.92 5.11
N THR A 295 -2.68 -17.24 4.70
CA THR A 295 -1.34 -17.41 5.29
C THR A 295 -1.32 -16.99 6.75
N VAL A 296 -1.91 -15.84 7.08
CA VAL A 296 -1.98 -15.32 8.46
C VAL A 296 -2.79 -16.25 9.35
N LEU A 297 -3.96 -16.72 8.90
CA LEU A 297 -4.78 -17.66 9.67
C LEU A 297 -4.05 -18.98 9.92
N SER A 298 -3.34 -19.50 8.90
CA SER A 298 -2.51 -20.69 9.04
C SER A 298 -1.36 -20.52 10.04
N MET A 299 -0.66 -19.37 9.99
CA MET A 299 0.43 -19.08 10.93
C MET A 299 -0.09 -18.87 12.37
N LEU A 300 -1.24 -18.21 12.54
CA LEU A 300 -1.85 -18.00 13.84
C LEU A 300 -2.32 -19.31 14.47
N ASP A 301 -2.73 -20.29 13.65
CA ASP A 301 -3.28 -21.58 14.10
C ASP A 301 -4.45 -21.38 15.09
N VAL A 302 -5.42 -20.57 14.65
CA VAL A 302 -6.53 -20.11 15.48
C VAL A 302 -7.68 -21.11 15.55
N ASN A 303 -8.33 -21.16 16.73
CA ASN A 303 -9.55 -21.90 16.96
C ASN A 303 -10.50 -21.09 17.86
N ASP A 304 -11.64 -21.66 18.24
CA ASP A 304 -12.71 -21.00 19.02
C ASP A 304 -12.34 -20.65 20.46
N SER A 305 -11.27 -21.24 21.00
CA SER A 305 -10.72 -20.93 22.33
C SER A 305 -9.62 -19.87 22.29
N SER A 306 -9.09 -19.54 21.11
CA SER A 306 -7.98 -18.60 20.93
C SER A 306 -8.37 -17.17 21.28
N LYS A 307 -7.41 -16.43 21.85
CA LYS A 307 -7.51 -14.99 22.13
C LYS A 307 -6.44 -14.23 21.35
N ILE A 308 -6.86 -13.47 20.35
CA ILE A 308 -5.99 -12.84 19.37
C ILE A 308 -6.07 -11.31 19.47
N MET A 309 -4.96 -10.64 19.22
CA MET A 309 -4.90 -9.18 19.06
C MET A 309 -4.52 -8.87 17.60
N ASP A 310 -5.27 -7.96 16.98
CA ASP A 310 -5.00 -7.44 15.64
C ASP A 310 -4.64 -5.95 15.75
N LEU A 311 -3.37 -5.63 15.56
CA LEU A 311 -2.83 -4.26 15.63
C LEU A 311 -2.73 -3.64 14.25
N PHE A 312 -3.20 -2.39 14.11
CA PHE A 312 -3.40 -1.67 12.85
C PHE A 312 -4.51 -2.32 12.01
N CYS A 313 -5.60 -2.70 12.68
CA CYS A 313 -6.65 -3.56 12.11
C CYS A 313 -7.48 -2.90 10.98
N GLY A 314 -7.48 -1.56 10.89
CA GLY A 314 -8.30 -0.82 9.95
C GLY A 314 -9.78 -1.16 10.05
N LEU A 315 -10.37 -1.57 8.93
CA LEU A 315 -11.77 -2.03 8.84
C LEU A 315 -11.98 -3.47 9.35
N GLY A 316 -10.90 -4.13 9.81
CA GLY A 316 -10.94 -5.51 10.29
C GLY A 316 -10.57 -6.55 9.22
N ASN A 317 -9.63 -6.21 8.33
CA ASN A 317 -9.20 -7.10 7.24
C ASN A 317 -8.73 -8.49 7.74
N PHE A 318 -8.03 -8.54 8.87
CA PHE A 318 -7.66 -9.79 9.56
C PHE A 318 -8.58 -10.10 10.74
N THR A 319 -9.02 -9.07 11.49
CA THR A 319 -9.90 -9.24 12.65
C THR A 319 -11.15 -10.06 12.33
N MET A 320 -11.82 -9.77 11.22
CA MET A 320 -13.09 -10.42 10.89
C MET A 320 -12.93 -11.88 10.44
N PRO A 321 -11.98 -12.25 9.56
CA PRO A 321 -11.67 -13.65 9.29
C PRO A 321 -11.24 -14.42 10.55
N ILE A 322 -10.48 -13.82 11.46
CA ILE A 322 -10.14 -14.42 12.76
C ILE A 322 -11.40 -14.63 13.60
N ALA A 323 -12.30 -13.63 13.70
CA ALA A 323 -13.57 -13.76 14.42
C ALA A 323 -14.46 -14.87 13.85
N ALA A 324 -14.45 -15.07 12.54
CA ALA A 324 -15.23 -16.11 11.85
C ALA A 324 -14.81 -17.53 12.28
N THR A 325 -13.60 -17.75 12.79
CA THR A 325 -13.17 -19.03 13.38
C THR A 325 -13.78 -19.31 14.76
N GLY A 326 -14.50 -18.34 15.34
CA GLY A 326 -15.02 -18.40 16.71
C GLY A 326 -14.05 -17.88 17.78
N ALA A 327 -12.85 -17.48 17.41
CA ALA A 327 -11.85 -16.92 18.32
C ALA A 327 -12.30 -15.58 18.93
N LYS A 328 -11.80 -15.26 20.14
CA LYS A 328 -11.92 -13.93 20.70
C LYS A 328 -10.85 -13.02 20.09
N VAL A 329 -11.25 -11.91 19.50
CA VAL A 329 -10.30 -11.00 18.86
C VAL A 329 -10.52 -9.55 19.27
N VAL A 330 -9.42 -8.81 19.43
CA VAL A 330 -9.42 -7.36 19.67
C VAL A 330 -8.68 -6.69 18.51
N GLY A 331 -9.41 -5.91 17.70
CA GLY A 331 -8.83 -5.06 16.66
C GLY A 331 -8.52 -3.67 17.22
N VAL A 332 -7.34 -3.13 16.91
CA VAL A 332 -6.88 -1.82 17.38
C VAL A 332 -6.38 -0.99 16.22
N ASP A 333 -6.88 0.24 16.09
CA ASP A 333 -6.44 1.19 15.05
C ASP A 333 -6.58 2.63 15.56
N ILE A 334 -5.81 3.54 14.99
CA ILE A 334 -5.87 4.97 15.32
C ILE A 334 -7.07 5.68 14.68
N VAL A 335 -7.61 5.16 13.57
CA VAL A 335 -8.66 5.81 12.79
C VAL A 335 -10.03 5.47 13.37
N SER A 336 -10.56 6.34 14.24
CA SER A 336 -11.84 6.14 14.94
C SER A 336 -12.99 5.78 13.99
N LYS A 337 -13.04 6.43 12.81
CA LYS A 337 -14.08 6.16 11.80
C LYS A 337 -14.04 4.74 11.23
N MET A 338 -12.84 4.17 11.05
CA MET A 338 -12.69 2.78 10.61
C MET A 338 -13.08 1.81 11.70
N ILE A 339 -12.75 2.13 12.95
CA ILE A 339 -13.15 1.34 14.12
C ILE A 339 -14.69 1.36 14.30
N GLU A 340 -15.34 2.50 14.08
CA GLU A 340 -16.82 2.59 14.08
C GLU A 340 -17.41 1.67 13.01
N ASP A 341 -16.94 1.78 11.77
CA ASP A 341 -17.41 0.93 10.65
C ASP A 341 -17.09 -0.57 10.92
N ALA A 342 -15.94 -0.90 11.53
CA ALA A 342 -15.59 -2.27 11.93
C ALA A 342 -16.52 -2.83 13.02
N ARG A 343 -16.88 -2.04 14.03
CA ARG A 343 -17.86 -2.43 15.08
C ARG A 343 -19.24 -2.71 14.46
N GLU A 344 -19.70 -1.87 13.53
CA GLU A 344 -20.95 -2.08 12.82
C GLU A 344 -20.92 -3.38 12.02
N ASN A 345 -19.85 -3.62 11.26
CA ASN A 345 -19.65 -4.86 10.50
C ASN A 345 -19.67 -6.10 11.41
N ALA A 346 -18.93 -6.08 12.53
CA ALA A 346 -18.90 -7.19 13.48
C ALA A 346 -20.30 -7.50 14.06
N LYS A 347 -21.04 -6.45 14.41
CA LYS A 347 -22.42 -6.58 14.92
C LYS A 347 -23.36 -7.20 13.86
N GLU A 348 -23.30 -6.73 12.62
CA GLU A 348 -24.14 -7.26 11.53
C GLU A 348 -23.80 -8.72 11.18
N LEU A 349 -22.51 -9.09 11.33
CA LEU A 349 -22.04 -10.45 11.09
C LEU A 349 -22.27 -11.39 12.29
N GLY A 350 -22.74 -10.88 13.43
CA GLY A 350 -22.96 -11.67 14.65
C GLY A 350 -21.66 -12.08 15.35
N PHE A 351 -20.56 -11.36 15.13
CA PHE A 351 -19.25 -11.67 15.76
C PHE A 351 -19.16 -11.06 17.16
N GLU A 352 -19.90 -11.59 18.13
CA GLU A 352 -19.98 -11.08 19.51
C GLU A 352 -18.64 -11.13 20.26
N LYS A 353 -17.73 -12.03 19.84
CA LYS A 353 -16.40 -12.16 20.44
C LYS A 353 -15.36 -11.20 19.83
N ALA A 354 -15.70 -10.42 18.79
CA ALA A 354 -14.86 -9.40 18.24
C ALA A 354 -15.10 -8.06 18.93
N SER A 355 -14.04 -7.40 19.35
CA SER A 355 -14.06 -6.05 19.90
C SER A 355 -13.07 -5.14 19.20
N PHE A 356 -13.32 -3.82 19.25
CA PHE A 356 -12.50 -2.85 18.52
C PHE A 356 -12.20 -1.64 19.38
N GLU A 357 -10.93 -1.20 19.38
CA GLU A 357 -10.44 -0.13 20.21
C GLU A 357 -9.73 0.94 19.38
N VAL A 358 -9.91 2.20 19.75
CA VAL A 358 -9.21 3.32 19.12
C VAL A 358 -7.98 3.63 19.95
N ALA A 359 -6.79 3.45 19.36
CA ALA A 359 -5.53 3.81 20.01
C ALA A 359 -4.45 4.18 18.99
N ASP A 360 -3.64 5.17 19.36
CA ASP A 360 -2.38 5.44 18.65
C ASP A 360 -1.30 4.50 19.18
N LEU A 361 -0.87 3.56 18.35
CA LEU A 361 0.14 2.56 18.70
C LEU A 361 1.58 3.09 18.69
N GLU A 362 1.78 4.33 18.28
CA GLU A 362 3.04 5.07 18.41
C GLU A 362 3.11 5.90 19.71
N GLU A 363 1.96 6.11 20.40
CA GLU A 363 1.84 6.80 21.68
C GLU A 363 1.66 5.83 22.86
N LEU A 364 1.33 6.35 24.06
CA LEU A 364 1.15 5.56 25.28
C LEU A 364 -0.20 4.83 25.27
N PHE A 365 -0.22 3.54 25.02
CA PHE A 365 -1.42 2.70 25.02
C PHE A 365 -1.40 1.55 26.06
N GLU A 366 -0.26 1.29 26.67
CA GLU A 366 0.00 0.10 27.52
C GLU A 366 -0.88 0.04 28.77
N ASN A 367 -1.46 1.18 29.16
CA ASN A 367 -2.36 1.28 30.32
C ASN A 367 -3.82 0.95 29.99
N GLN A 368 -4.17 0.81 28.73
CA GLN A 368 -5.53 0.46 28.31
C GLN A 368 -5.89 -0.97 28.72
N SER A 369 -7.18 -1.24 28.91
CA SER A 369 -7.65 -2.54 29.41
C SER A 369 -7.25 -3.69 28.46
N TRP A 370 -7.49 -3.52 27.17
CA TRP A 370 -7.14 -4.51 26.16
C TRP A 370 -5.63 -4.80 26.11
N ALA A 371 -4.78 -3.80 26.35
CA ALA A 371 -3.32 -3.98 26.34
C ALA A 371 -2.81 -4.79 27.55
N LYS A 372 -3.56 -4.82 28.66
CA LYS A 372 -3.23 -5.59 29.88
C LYS A 372 -3.61 -7.05 29.75
N ASP A 373 -4.57 -7.39 28.93
CA ASP A 373 -5.04 -8.76 28.72
C ASP A 373 -3.95 -9.69 28.15
N ASN A 374 -4.06 -10.99 28.38
CA ASN A 374 -3.18 -11.99 27.79
C ASN A 374 -3.76 -12.45 26.45
N TYR A 375 -2.87 -12.73 25.51
CA TYR A 375 -3.21 -13.18 24.14
C TYR A 375 -2.35 -14.37 23.75
N ASP A 376 -2.92 -15.30 23.00
CA ASP A 376 -2.23 -16.47 22.48
C ASP A 376 -1.36 -16.09 21.27
N ALA A 377 -1.86 -15.14 20.46
CA ALA A 377 -1.12 -14.63 19.32
C ALA A 377 -1.51 -13.18 18.98
N VAL A 378 -0.66 -12.54 18.21
CA VAL A 378 -0.88 -11.18 17.68
C VAL A 378 -0.59 -11.18 16.19
N VAL A 379 -1.45 -10.50 15.41
CA VAL A 379 -1.16 -10.07 14.06
C VAL A 379 -0.95 -8.56 14.05
N LEU A 380 0.00 -8.07 13.24
CA LEU A 380 0.23 -6.64 13.06
C LEU A 380 0.57 -6.33 11.59
N ASP A 381 -0.12 -5.32 11.03
CA ASP A 381 0.06 -4.84 9.66
C ASP A 381 0.28 -3.32 9.65
N PRO A 382 1.44 -2.84 10.13
CA PRO A 382 1.71 -1.41 10.24
C PRO A 382 1.96 -0.76 8.89
N GLY A 383 1.83 0.56 8.84
CA GLY A 383 2.27 1.35 7.70
C GLY A 383 3.79 1.30 7.45
N ARG A 384 4.26 2.02 6.44
CA ARG A 384 5.67 2.02 5.98
C ARG A 384 6.72 2.33 7.04
N GLN A 385 6.34 2.95 8.14
CA GLN A 385 7.27 3.28 9.25
C GLN A 385 7.60 2.06 10.11
N GLY A 386 6.82 0.99 10.00
CA GLY A 386 6.88 -0.19 10.87
C GLY A 386 6.15 0.05 12.18
N ALA A 387 6.39 -0.79 13.18
CA ALA A 387 5.67 -0.82 14.45
C ALA A 387 6.60 -0.89 15.66
N LYS A 388 7.70 -0.12 15.66
CA LYS A 388 8.75 -0.27 16.68
C LYS A 388 8.20 -0.26 18.11
N ARG A 389 7.28 0.66 18.44
CA ARG A 389 6.71 0.75 19.79
C ARG A 389 5.85 -0.47 20.14
N ALA A 390 4.92 -0.84 19.24
CA ALA A 390 4.09 -2.02 19.43
C ALA A 390 4.95 -3.29 19.56
N VAL A 391 5.99 -3.43 18.76
CA VAL A 391 6.93 -4.57 18.83
C VAL A 391 7.65 -4.63 20.18
N LEU A 392 8.14 -3.50 20.70
CA LEU A 392 8.77 -3.45 22.04
C LEU A 392 7.77 -3.80 23.16
N PHE A 393 6.53 -3.36 23.05
CA PHE A 393 5.45 -3.76 23.96
C PHE A 393 5.20 -5.27 23.91
N LEU A 394 5.05 -5.84 22.70
CA LEU A 394 4.84 -7.29 22.53
C LEU A 394 6.01 -8.11 23.05
N ALA A 395 7.24 -7.65 22.80
CA ALA A 395 8.46 -8.27 23.30
C ALA A 395 8.50 -8.30 24.84
N LYS A 396 8.12 -7.20 25.50
CA LYS A 396 8.01 -7.12 26.96
C LYS A 396 6.88 -7.99 27.51
N LYS A 397 5.75 -8.01 26.82
CA LYS A 397 4.55 -8.79 27.20
C LYS A 397 4.75 -10.30 27.03
N LYS A 398 5.73 -10.72 26.23
CA LYS A 398 6.02 -12.14 25.95
C LYS A 398 4.84 -12.88 25.33
N VAL A 399 4.19 -12.27 24.34
CA VAL A 399 3.12 -12.93 23.58
C VAL A 399 3.69 -14.16 22.87
N PRO A 400 3.11 -15.37 23.02
CA PRO A 400 3.73 -16.60 22.52
C PRO A 400 4.00 -16.62 21.01
N LYS A 401 3.11 -16.02 20.21
CA LYS A 401 3.19 -16.01 18.74
C LYS A 401 2.88 -14.62 18.19
N ILE A 402 3.67 -14.17 17.22
CA ILE A 402 3.48 -12.88 16.53
C ILE A 402 3.57 -13.13 15.03
N VAL A 403 2.55 -12.68 14.27
CA VAL A 403 2.58 -12.63 12.81
C VAL A 403 2.68 -11.18 12.39
N MET A 404 3.78 -10.82 11.73
CA MET A 404 4.08 -9.47 11.27
C MET A 404 3.96 -9.40 9.75
N ILE A 405 3.08 -8.52 9.25
CA ILE A 405 3.02 -8.13 7.85
C ILE A 405 3.81 -6.82 7.68
N SER A 406 4.49 -6.61 6.57
CA SER A 406 5.19 -5.36 6.32
C SER A 406 5.44 -5.09 4.83
N CYS A 407 5.07 -3.88 4.40
CA CYS A 407 5.39 -3.36 3.07
C CYS A 407 6.79 -2.69 2.98
N ASN A 408 7.54 -2.66 4.08
CA ASN A 408 8.87 -2.06 4.13
C ASN A 408 9.89 -3.00 4.77
N PRO A 409 10.68 -3.74 3.99
CA PRO A 409 11.67 -4.68 4.50
C PRO A 409 12.70 -4.07 5.48
N LEU A 410 13.04 -2.78 5.32
CA LEU A 410 13.95 -2.10 6.25
C LEU A 410 13.31 -1.92 7.63
N ALA A 411 12.05 -1.50 7.68
CA ALA A 411 11.32 -1.40 8.93
C ALA A 411 11.10 -2.78 9.56
N ALA A 412 10.72 -3.78 8.75
CA ALA A 412 10.55 -5.15 9.20
C ALA A 412 11.84 -5.73 9.80
N SER A 413 12.99 -5.55 9.15
CA SER A 413 14.26 -6.09 9.68
C SER A 413 14.67 -5.43 11.00
N ARG A 414 14.43 -4.11 11.16
CA ARG A 414 14.65 -3.38 12.42
C ARG A 414 13.74 -3.91 13.53
N ASP A 415 12.47 -4.05 13.24
CA ASP A 415 11.44 -4.48 14.20
C ASP A 415 11.64 -5.96 14.58
N SER A 416 12.02 -6.80 13.61
CA SER A 416 12.40 -8.21 13.84
C SER A 416 13.60 -8.35 14.79
N LEU A 417 14.60 -7.45 14.68
CA LEU A 417 15.77 -7.47 15.56
C LEU A 417 15.36 -7.28 17.03
N GLU A 418 14.39 -6.42 17.33
CA GLU A 418 13.92 -6.20 18.69
C GLU A 418 13.21 -7.45 19.25
N LEU A 419 12.42 -8.15 18.43
CA LEU A 419 11.80 -9.44 18.83
C LEU A 419 12.88 -10.51 19.06
N VAL A 420 13.84 -10.64 18.15
CA VAL A 420 14.93 -11.64 18.29
C VAL A 420 15.77 -11.37 19.54
N LYS A 421 16.11 -10.11 19.86
CA LYS A 421 16.76 -9.75 21.13
C LYS A 421 15.94 -10.12 22.35
N ALA A 422 14.63 -10.10 22.26
CA ALA A 422 13.72 -10.51 23.33
C ALA A 422 13.51 -12.03 23.45
N GLY A 423 14.16 -12.82 22.59
CA GLY A 423 14.16 -14.29 22.64
C GLY A 423 13.26 -14.96 21.61
N TYR A 424 12.57 -14.20 20.74
CA TYR A 424 11.76 -14.78 19.67
C TYR A 424 12.63 -15.38 18.56
N LYS A 425 12.10 -16.44 17.96
CA LYS A 425 12.66 -17.07 16.75
C LYS A 425 11.73 -16.84 15.58
N ILE A 426 12.29 -16.51 14.42
CA ILE A 426 11.51 -16.50 13.17
C ILE A 426 11.31 -17.96 12.78
N LYS A 427 10.05 -18.39 12.68
CA LYS A 427 9.66 -19.76 12.33
C LYS A 427 9.59 -19.95 10.83
N GLN A 428 8.97 -19.00 10.17
CA GLN A 428 8.83 -18.95 8.72
C GLN A 428 8.61 -17.52 8.25
N TRP A 429 8.84 -17.32 6.98
CA TRP A 429 8.59 -16.04 6.30
C TRP A 429 8.29 -16.27 4.83
N GLY A 430 7.71 -15.28 4.20
CA GLY A 430 7.50 -15.28 2.77
C GLY A 430 7.08 -13.92 2.26
N VAL A 431 6.77 -13.84 0.97
CA VAL A 431 6.42 -12.60 0.29
C VAL A 431 5.14 -12.72 -0.52
N CYS A 432 4.42 -11.59 -0.62
CA CYS A 432 3.25 -11.42 -1.47
C CYS A 432 3.51 -10.27 -2.45
N ASP A 433 3.32 -10.51 -3.76
CA ASP A 433 3.43 -9.46 -4.78
C ASP A 433 2.13 -8.67 -4.89
N MET A 434 1.80 -7.92 -3.82
CA MET A 434 0.61 -7.07 -3.73
C MET A 434 0.56 -6.01 -4.85
N PHE A 435 1.75 -5.56 -5.31
CA PHE A 435 1.93 -4.49 -6.28
C PHE A 435 2.82 -4.95 -7.45
N PRO A 436 2.32 -5.82 -8.34
CA PRO A 436 3.09 -6.29 -9.49
C PRO A 436 3.69 -5.15 -10.31
N ARG A 437 4.86 -5.39 -10.91
CA ARG A 437 5.57 -4.45 -11.77
C ARG A 437 6.00 -3.14 -11.08
N THR A 438 6.09 -3.15 -9.74
CA THR A 438 6.57 -2.04 -8.91
C THR A 438 7.68 -2.48 -7.97
N SER A 439 8.37 -1.52 -7.34
CA SER A 439 9.40 -1.79 -6.32
C SER A 439 8.83 -2.24 -4.96
N HIS A 440 7.53 -2.23 -4.78
CA HIS A 440 6.89 -2.65 -3.53
C HIS A 440 6.91 -4.17 -3.36
N VAL A 441 6.96 -4.61 -2.11
CA VAL A 441 6.82 -6.01 -1.71
C VAL A 441 6.17 -6.05 -0.34
N GLU A 442 5.23 -6.96 -0.16
CA GLU A 442 4.70 -7.31 1.15
C GLU A 442 5.38 -8.56 1.65
N MET A 443 5.81 -8.56 2.89
CA MET A 443 6.38 -9.74 3.52
C MET A 443 5.59 -10.11 4.78
N ILE A 444 5.54 -11.40 5.09
CA ILE A 444 4.90 -11.94 6.28
C ILE A 444 5.94 -12.76 7.02
N LEU A 445 6.05 -12.54 8.32
CA LEU A 445 6.97 -13.25 9.21
C LEU A 445 6.20 -13.79 10.41
N GLU A 446 6.45 -15.05 10.76
CA GLU A 446 5.97 -15.65 12.00
C GLU A 446 7.09 -15.72 13.03
N PHE A 447 6.81 -15.23 14.22
CA PHE A 447 7.70 -15.29 15.38
C PHE A 447 7.07 -16.13 16.49
N SER A 448 7.89 -16.91 17.19
CA SER A 448 7.50 -17.61 18.41
C SER A 448 8.58 -17.51 19.49
N LEU A 449 8.17 -17.55 20.72
CA LEU A 449 9.05 -17.68 21.89
C LEU A 449 9.61 -19.09 22.03
#